data_92851e373a71a19e3c8c921b6f7a9323
#
_entry.id   92851e373a71a19e3c8c921b6f7a9323
#
_cell.length_a   1.000
_cell.length_b   1.000
_cell.length_c   1.000
_cell.angle_alpha   90.00
_cell.angle_beta   90.00
_cell.angle_gamma   90.00
#
_symmetry.space_group_name_H-M   'P 1'
#
loop_
_entity.id
_entity.type
_entity.pdbx_description
1 polymer ?
#
loop_
_entity_poly.entity_id
_entity_poly.type
_entity_poly.pdbx_seq_one_letter_code
_entity_poly.pdbx_strand_id
1 'polypeptide(L)'
;EITTEPEGTLESMINANLYSAYHTTRGLITIMKENKTGHIFNMCSIASFTAYSNGGSYAISKFAMLGFSKCLRAELKGFGIRVTAVMPGATKTESWDGTDEPEERFMKPEDVAEAVFSAYSLSPHSVVEELLIRPQLGDI
;
A
#
# COMPACT_ATOMS: atom_id res chain seq x y z
N GLU A 1 -10.24 14.88 -10.26
CA GLU A 1 -11.44 14.09 -10.67
C GLU A 1 -11.19 13.40 -12.01
N ILE A 2 -11.66 12.16 -12.17
CA ILE A 2 -11.48 11.38 -13.41
C ILE A 2 -11.97 12.14 -14.65
N THR A 3 -13.05 12.91 -14.51
CA THR A 3 -13.68 13.63 -15.64
C THR A 3 -12.88 14.85 -16.11
N THR A 4 -11.91 15.30 -15.35
CA THR A 4 -11.18 16.56 -15.59
C THR A 4 -9.67 16.45 -15.46
N GLU A 5 -9.14 15.28 -15.02
CA GLU A 5 -7.69 15.10 -14.96
C GLU A 5 -7.06 15.02 -16.35
N PRO A 6 -5.80 15.46 -16.52
CA PRO A 6 -5.12 15.43 -17.81
C PRO A 6 -5.01 14.00 -18.39
N GLU A 7 -5.00 13.92 -19.72
CA GLU A 7 -4.73 12.67 -20.43
C GLU A 7 -3.35 12.10 -20.01
N GLY A 8 -3.26 10.79 -19.83
CA GLY A 8 -2.05 10.11 -19.37
C GLY A 8 -1.89 10.05 -17.85
N THR A 9 -2.76 10.66 -17.07
CA THR A 9 -2.69 10.63 -15.59
C THR A 9 -2.88 9.22 -15.05
N LEU A 10 -3.85 8.47 -15.58
CA LEU A 10 -4.09 7.09 -15.15
C LEU A 10 -2.86 6.21 -15.43
N GLU A 11 -2.31 6.28 -16.63
CA GLU A 11 -1.12 5.52 -17.02
C GLU A 11 0.07 5.83 -16.11
N SER A 12 0.27 7.11 -15.80
CA SER A 12 1.33 7.54 -14.90
C SER A 12 1.15 6.96 -13.49
N MET A 13 -0.07 7.01 -12.93
CA MET A 13 -0.38 6.46 -11.61
C MET A 13 -0.25 4.93 -11.57
N ILE A 14 -0.69 4.24 -12.61
CA ILE A 14 -0.53 2.78 -12.72
C ILE A 14 0.95 2.41 -12.84
N ASN A 15 1.72 3.12 -13.65
CA ASN A 15 3.16 2.88 -13.78
C ASN A 15 3.90 3.08 -12.45
N ALA A 16 3.64 4.20 -11.76
CA ALA A 16 4.30 4.52 -10.51
C ALA A 16 3.91 3.57 -9.37
N ASN A 17 2.63 3.27 -9.20
CA ASN A 17 2.15 2.50 -8.06
C ASN A 17 2.12 0.99 -8.32
N LEU A 18 1.50 0.55 -9.43
CA LEU A 18 1.28 -0.87 -9.67
C LEU A 18 2.46 -1.54 -10.39
N TYR A 19 2.89 -1.00 -11.55
CA TYR A 19 3.93 -1.66 -12.34
C TYR A 19 5.29 -1.66 -11.65
N SER A 20 5.63 -0.65 -10.87
CA SER A 20 6.85 -0.66 -10.05
C SER A 20 6.86 -1.86 -9.08
N ALA A 21 5.77 -2.08 -8.35
CA ALA A 21 5.63 -3.21 -7.43
C ALA A 21 5.59 -4.56 -8.18
N TYR A 22 4.85 -4.62 -9.27
CA TYR A 22 4.72 -5.83 -10.09
C TYR A 22 6.08 -6.30 -10.64
N HIS A 23 6.84 -5.40 -11.29
CA HIS A 23 8.12 -5.76 -11.87
C HIS A 23 9.18 -6.07 -10.80
N THR A 24 9.23 -5.31 -9.71
CA THR A 24 10.13 -5.59 -8.59
C THR A 24 9.85 -6.97 -8.00
N THR A 25 8.58 -7.27 -7.73
CA THR A 25 8.18 -8.59 -7.22
C THR A 25 8.61 -9.69 -8.16
N ARG A 26 8.33 -9.56 -9.45
CA ARG A 26 8.72 -10.59 -10.45
C ARG A 26 10.22 -10.80 -10.54
N GLY A 27 11.01 -9.75 -10.33
CA GLY A 27 12.47 -9.84 -10.31
C GLY A 27 13.03 -10.62 -9.12
N LEU A 28 12.31 -10.63 -8.00
CA LEU A 28 12.79 -11.24 -6.74
C LEU A 28 12.11 -12.56 -6.38
N ILE A 29 10.93 -12.83 -6.92
CA ILE A 29 10.07 -13.90 -6.43
C ILE A 29 10.64 -15.30 -6.60
N THR A 30 11.45 -15.54 -7.61
CA THR A 30 12.08 -16.84 -7.86
C THR A 30 12.97 -17.23 -6.70
N ILE A 31 13.88 -16.34 -6.28
CA ILE A 31 14.80 -16.60 -5.17
C ILE A 31 14.05 -16.73 -3.83
N MET A 32 12.98 -15.97 -3.64
CA MET A 32 12.14 -16.10 -2.45
C MET A 32 11.45 -17.46 -2.38
N LYS A 33 10.93 -17.98 -3.50
CA LYS A 33 10.30 -19.29 -3.60
C LYS A 33 11.31 -20.43 -3.36
N GLU A 34 12.51 -20.33 -3.92
CA GLU A 34 13.59 -21.30 -3.73
C GLU A 34 14.00 -21.37 -2.25
N ASN A 35 14.14 -20.24 -1.59
CA ASN A 35 14.48 -20.15 -0.17
C ASN A 35 13.31 -20.42 0.77
N LYS A 36 12.09 -20.52 0.26
CA LYS A 36 10.85 -20.71 1.03
C LYS A 36 10.68 -19.74 2.19
N THR A 37 11.08 -18.50 1.96
CA THR A 37 11.02 -17.44 2.98
C THR A 37 10.90 -16.07 2.32
N GLY A 38 10.25 -15.15 3.00
CA GLY A 38 10.15 -13.76 2.61
C GLY A 38 8.90 -13.09 3.15
N HIS A 39 8.91 -11.75 3.09
CA HIS A 39 7.75 -10.95 3.42
C HIS A 39 7.69 -9.74 2.46
N ILE A 40 6.61 -9.63 1.71
CA ILE A 40 6.35 -8.53 0.78
C ILE A 40 5.38 -7.57 1.48
N PHE A 41 5.77 -6.30 1.57
CA PHE A 41 4.91 -5.21 2.03
C PHE A 41 4.59 -4.30 0.86
N ASN A 42 3.33 -4.26 0.46
CA ASN A 42 2.86 -3.36 -0.59
C ASN A 42 2.25 -2.11 0.03
N MET A 43 2.80 -0.96 -0.29
CA MET A 43 2.29 0.34 0.18
C MET A 43 1.02 0.72 -0.58
N CYS A 44 -0.09 0.27 -0.04
CA CYS A 44 -1.44 0.63 -0.45
C CYS A 44 -1.86 1.99 0.17
N SER A 45 -3.15 2.17 0.41
CA SER A 45 -3.74 3.37 1.03
C SER A 45 -5.16 3.03 1.48
N ILE A 46 -5.79 3.87 2.30
CA ILE A 46 -7.25 3.85 2.48
C ILE A 46 -7.97 4.00 1.13
N ALA A 47 -7.36 4.72 0.17
CA ALA A 47 -7.83 4.82 -1.21
C ALA A 47 -7.87 3.47 -1.96
N SER A 48 -7.36 2.39 -1.38
CA SER A 48 -7.39 1.05 -1.98
C SER A 48 -8.74 0.33 -1.81
N PHE A 49 -9.59 0.81 -0.93
CA PHE A 49 -10.92 0.22 -0.66
C PHE A 49 -12.02 1.27 -0.45
N THR A 50 -11.67 2.54 -0.36
CA THR A 50 -12.62 3.65 -0.26
C THR A 50 -12.45 4.58 -1.46
N ALA A 51 -13.53 4.77 -2.23
CA ALA A 51 -13.57 5.78 -3.30
C ALA A 51 -14.02 7.13 -2.71
N TYR A 52 -13.43 8.20 -3.20
CA TYR A 52 -13.79 9.57 -2.85
C TYR A 52 -13.72 10.48 -4.08
N SER A 53 -14.43 11.60 -4.07
CA SER A 53 -14.68 12.42 -5.26
C SER A 53 -13.43 12.95 -5.96
N ASN A 54 -12.35 13.21 -5.24
CA ASN A 54 -11.08 13.68 -5.82
C ASN A 54 -10.01 12.58 -5.91
N GLY A 55 -10.41 11.31 -5.76
CA GLY A 55 -9.50 10.17 -5.78
C GLY A 55 -8.88 9.89 -7.16
N GLY A 56 -9.68 10.05 -8.21
CA GLY A 56 -9.24 9.94 -9.60
C GLY A 56 -8.42 8.70 -9.90
N SER A 57 -7.46 8.87 -10.78
CA SER A 57 -6.51 7.80 -11.18
C SER A 57 -5.66 7.28 -10.03
N TYR A 58 -5.42 8.10 -8.99
CA TYR A 58 -4.72 7.63 -7.79
C TYR A 58 -5.49 6.51 -7.09
N ALA A 59 -6.78 6.72 -6.80
CA ALA A 59 -7.60 5.70 -6.15
C ALA A 59 -7.65 4.43 -7.00
N ILE A 60 -7.84 4.53 -8.32
CA ILE A 60 -7.82 3.38 -9.22
C ILE A 60 -6.51 2.59 -9.07
N SER A 61 -5.36 3.27 -9.07
CA SER A 61 -4.07 2.61 -8.91
C SER A 61 -3.91 1.92 -7.56
N LYS A 62 -4.45 2.51 -6.50
CA LYS A 62 -4.41 1.93 -5.14
C LYS A 62 -5.37 0.75 -4.97
N PHE A 63 -6.55 0.76 -5.59
CA PHE A 63 -7.41 -0.42 -5.70
C PHE A 63 -6.70 -1.57 -6.43
N ALA A 64 -6.02 -1.26 -7.54
CA ALA A 64 -5.23 -2.24 -8.27
C ALA A 64 -4.08 -2.83 -7.43
N MET A 65 -3.39 -2.00 -6.61
CA MET A 65 -2.36 -2.46 -5.68
C MET A 65 -2.89 -3.42 -4.62
N LEU A 66 -4.07 -3.17 -4.07
CA LEU A 66 -4.69 -4.09 -3.11
C LEU A 66 -5.06 -5.41 -3.78
N GLY A 67 -5.64 -5.35 -5.00
CA GLY A 67 -5.92 -6.55 -5.81
C GLY A 67 -4.65 -7.36 -6.07
N PHE A 68 -3.57 -6.71 -6.49
CA PHE A 68 -2.27 -7.32 -6.69
C PHE A 68 -1.75 -8.01 -5.41
N SER A 69 -1.84 -7.34 -4.25
CA SER A 69 -1.43 -7.89 -2.97
C SER A 69 -2.20 -9.16 -2.60
N LYS A 70 -3.52 -9.16 -2.82
CA LYS A 70 -4.39 -10.33 -2.57
C LYS A 70 -4.04 -11.50 -3.49
N CYS A 71 -3.79 -11.24 -4.77
CA CYS A 71 -3.34 -12.28 -5.71
C CYS A 71 -2.00 -12.87 -5.29
N LEU A 72 -1.00 -12.02 -4.98
CA LEU A 72 0.29 -12.49 -4.49
C LEU A 72 0.15 -13.34 -3.22
N ARG A 73 -0.67 -12.91 -2.27
CA ARG A 73 -0.91 -13.67 -1.03
C ARG A 73 -1.46 -15.07 -1.33
N ALA A 74 -2.44 -15.15 -2.22
CA ALA A 74 -3.05 -16.42 -2.62
C ALA A 74 -2.04 -17.37 -3.27
N GLU A 75 -1.17 -16.85 -4.14
CA GLU A 75 -0.16 -17.63 -4.86
C GLU A 75 1.04 -18.02 -3.99
N LEU A 76 1.46 -17.18 -3.05
CA LEU A 76 2.74 -17.30 -2.37
C LEU A 76 2.69 -17.97 -0.99
N LYS A 77 1.52 -18.08 -0.37
CA LYS A 77 1.37 -18.68 0.96
C LYS A 77 1.91 -20.11 1.05
N GLY A 78 1.79 -20.90 -0.03
CA GLY A 78 2.31 -22.28 -0.10
C GLY A 78 3.84 -22.35 -0.17
N PHE A 79 4.52 -21.23 -0.44
CA PHE A 79 5.98 -21.13 -0.46
C PHE A 79 6.58 -20.53 0.81
N GLY A 80 5.79 -20.35 1.87
CA GLY A 80 6.25 -19.72 3.11
C GLY A 80 6.52 -18.21 2.98
N ILE A 81 6.01 -17.57 1.93
CA ILE A 81 6.18 -16.13 1.70
C ILE A 81 4.93 -15.40 2.19
N ARG A 82 5.13 -14.43 3.06
CA ARG A 82 4.09 -13.56 3.59
C ARG A 82 3.87 -12.36 2.66
N VAL A 83 2.64 -11.87 2.59
CA VAL A 83 2.29 -10.65 1.85
C VAL A 83 1.37 -9.80 2.72
N THR A 84 1.73 -8.54 2.90
CA THR A 84 0.96 -7.56 3.68
C THR A 84 0.64 -6.35 2.80
N ALA A 85 -0.63 -6.02 2.71
CA ALA A 85 -1.08 -4.73 2.16
C ALA A 85 -1.11 -3.70 3.30
N VAL A 86 -0.26 -2.69 3.22
CA VAL A 86 -0.20 -1.59 4.21
C VAL A 86 -1.10 -0.47 3.72
N MET A 87 -2.13 -0.14 4.47
CA MET A 87 -3.17 0.82 4.08
C MET A 87 -3.22 2.00 5.05
N PRO A 88 -2.25 2.94 4.95
CA PRO A 88 -2.27 4.12 5.78
C PRO A 88 -3.32 5.12 5.29
N GLY A 89 -3.93 5.83 6.25
CA GLY A 89 -4.64 7.08 6.02
C GLY A 89 -3.68 8.28 5.89
N ALA A 90 -4.18 9.47 6.13
CA ALA A 90 -3.39 10.70 6.04
C ALA A 90 -2.16 10.67 6.96
N THR A 91 -0.99 10.66 6.34
CA THR A 91 0.32 10.61 7.01
C THR A 91 1.10 11.86 6.61
N LYS A 92 1.71 12.55 7.57
CA LYS A 92 2.46 13.78 7.31
C LYS A 92 3.69 13.50 6.45
N THR A 93 3.59 13.83 5.18
CA THR A 93 4.65 13.69 4.16
C THR A 93 4.57 14.89 3.23
N GLU A 94 5.55 15.05 2.35
CA GLU A 94 5.58 16.12 1.33
C GLU A 94 4.32 16.16 0.45
N SER A 95 3.58 15.05 0.33
CA SER A 95 2.32 15.01 -0.43
C SER A 95 1.21 15.90 0.16
N TRP A 96 1.38 16.35 1.40
CA TRP A 96 0.47 17.26 2.09
C TRP A 96 1.01 18.69 2.23
N ASP A 97 2.09 19.03 1.53
CA ASP A 97 2.62 20.37 1.54
C ASP A 97 1.61 21.35 0.92
N GLY A 98 1.38 22.47 1.62
CA GLY A 98 0.39 23.46 1.20
C GLY A 98 -1.05 23.20 1.65
N THR A 99 -1.31 22.15 2.43
CA THR A 99 -2.60 21.98 3.08
C THR A 99 -2.76 22.93 4.27
N ASP A 100 -3.99 23.38 4.53
CA ASP A 100 -4.35 24.17 5.72
C ASP A 100 -4.69 23.29 6.94
N GLU A 101 -4.67 21.95 6.76
CA GLU A 101 -4.98 21.04 7.86
C GLU A 101 -3.89 21.07 8.94
N PRO A 102 -4.27 21.12 10.23
CA PRO A 102 -3.31 21.17 11.34
C PRO A 102 -2.53 19.85 11.44
N GLU A 103 -1.27 19.93 11.89
CA GLU A 103 -0.34 18.81 11.92
C GLU A 103 -0.87 17.62 12.75
N GLU A 104 -1.59 17.86 13.82
CA GLU A 104 -2.20 16.85 14.69
C GLU A 104 -3.30 16.01 14.00
N ARG A 105 -3.76 16.41 12.82
CA ARG A 105 -4.69 15.61 12.00
C ARG A 105 -4.01 14.49 11.24
N PHE A 106 -2.69 14.51 11.16
CA PHE A 106 -1.92 13.51 10.43
C PHE A 106 -1.29 12.48 11.36
N MET A 107 -1.14 11.27 10.85
CA MET A 107 -0.23 10.29 11.46
C MET A 107 1.23 10.70 11.22
N LYS A 108 2.11 10.27 12.09
CA LYS A 108 3.55 10.36 11.87
C LYS A 108 4.00 9.21 10.97
N PRO A 109 4.94 9.44 10.04
CA PRO A 109 5.51 8.34 9.23
C PRO A 109 6.10 7.22 10.08
N GLU A 110 6.67 7.55 11.24
CA GLU A 110 7.25 6.61 12.18
C GLU A 110 6.23 5.62 12.73
N ASP A 111 4.99 6.04 12.98
CA ASP A 111 3.91 5.15 13.46
C ASP A 111 3.58 4.08 12.41
N VAL A 112 3.58 4.46 11.12
CA VAL A 112 3.39 3.52 10.01
C VAL A 112 4.56 2.54 9.92
N ALA A 113 5.80 3.03 10.06
CA ALA A 113 7.00 2.21 10.03
C ALA A 113 7.04 1.20 11.19
N GLU A 114 6.67 1.62 12.41
CA GLU A 114 6.58 0.76 13.58
C GLU A 114 5.52 -0.34 13.42
N ALA A 115 4.36 0.01 12.86
CA ALA A 115 3.31 -0.96 12.59
C ALA A 115 3.77 -2.02 11.56
N VAL A 116 4.47 -1.61 10.51
CA VAL A 116 5.07 -2.51 9.51
C VAL A 116 6.12 -3.41 10.16
N PHE A 117 7.01 -2.85 10.98
CA PHE A 117 8.03 -3.63 11.69
C PHE A 117 7.42 -4.64 12.66
N SER A 118 6.35 -4.26 13.37
CA SER A 118 5.62 -5.16 14.26
C SER A 118 5.00 -6.33 13.49
N ALA A 119 4.40 -6.07 12.34
CA ALA A 119 3.85 -7.12 11.46
C ALA A 119 4.95 -8.04 10.90
N TYR A 120 6.12 -7.48 10.57
CA TYR A 120 7.29 -8.25 10.13
C TYR A 120 7.80 -9.19 11.23
N SER A 121 7.84 -8.72 12.48
CA SER A 121 8.42 -9.42 13.63
C SER A 121 7.59 -10.61 14.14
N LEU A 122 6.38 -10.81 13.62
CA LEU A 122 5.58 -11.98 13.95
C LEU A 122 6.25 -13.27 13.49
N SER A 123 5.95 -14.37 14.20
CA SER A 123 6.43 -15.69 13.85
C SER A 123 6.01 -16.08 12.41
N PRO A 124 6.72 -17.03 11.77
CA PRO A 124 6.40 -17.47 10.42
C PRO A 124 5.03 -18.17 10.28
N HIS A 125 4.38 -18.48 11.41
CA HIS A 125 3.04 -19.07 11.44
C HIS A 125 1.91 -18.04 11.28
N SER A 126 2.23 -16.74 11.30
CA SER A 126 1.25 -15.67 11.24
C SER A 126 1.61 -14.64 10.18
N VAL A 127 0.59 -14.04 9.59
CA VAL A 127 0.72 -12.90 8.68
C VAL A 127 -0.39 -11.89 8.95
N VAL A 128 -0.03 -10.62 8.98
CA VAL A 128 -0.99 -9.51 8.88
C VAL A 128 -1.25 -9.30 7.39
N GLU A 129 -2.38 -9.75 6.89
CA GLU A 129 -2.68 -9.65 5.45
C GLU A 129 -3.02 -8.22 5.03
N GLU A 130 -3.74 -7.50 5.89
CA GLU A 130 -4.11 -6.10 5.69
C GLU A 130 -3.79 -5.31 6.96
N LEU A 131 -2.94 -4.30 6.83
CA LEU A 131 -2.55 -3.40 7.91
C LEU A 131 -3.19 -2.04 7.66
N LEU A 132 -4.37 -1.83 8.25
CA LEU A 132 -5.08 -0.56 8.19
C LEU A 132 -4.68 0.30 9.39
N ILE A 133 -4.16 1.49 9.13
CA ILE A 133 -3.80 2.48 10.16
C ILE A 133 -4.29 3.86 9.73
N ARG A 134 -4.97 4.57 10.62
CA ARG A 134 -5.63 5.86 10.35
C ARG A 134 -5.31 6.89 11.42
N PRO A 135 -5.42 8.19 11.10
CA PRO A 135 -5.37 9.21 12.11
C PRO A 135 -6.40 8.97 13.22
N GLN A 136 -6.04 9.26 14.47
CA GLN A 136 -6.91 9.03 15.63
C GLN A 136 -8.28 9.75 15.49
N LEU A 137 -8.30 10.91 14.85
CA LEU A 137 -9.50 11.72 14.63
C LEU A 137 -10.25 11.38 13.34
N GLY A 138 -9.84 10.32 12.65
CA GLY A 138 -10.41 9.92 11.36
C GLY A 138 -9.73 10.57 10.16
N ASP A 139 -10.23 10.25 8.98
CA ASP A 139 -9.68 10.76 7.71
C ASP A 139 -9.93 12.28 7.55
N ILE A 140 -9.18 12.91 6.65
CA ILE A 140 -9.27 14.33 6.27
C ILE A 140 -9.55 14.44 4.78
#